data_138eb9ddcdc2e6053e528a9be2139c7f
#
_entry.id   138eb9ddcdc2e6053e528a9be2139c7f
#
_cell.length_a   1.000
_cell.length_b   1.000
_cell.length_c   1.000
_cell.angle_alpha   90.00
_cell.angle_beta   90.00
_cell.angle_gamma   90.00
#
_symmetry.space_group_name_H-M   'P 1'
#
loop_
_entity.id
_entity.type
_entity.pdbx_description
1 polymer ?
#
loop_
_entity_poly.entity_id
_entity_poly.type
_entity_poly.pdbx_seq_one_letter_code
_entity_poly.pdbx_strand_id
1 'polypeptide(L)'
;MNFRWNFFTTRKTGEITSRFSDASKVIDALATTVISLFLDLTIVILMGIMLAVQNLTLFLITIATLPLYAIVILGFAKRFERLNNDQMESNAIVSSSIIEDIQGIETIKALNSEEVRYRRIDNQFVNFLRKSFKYSKTEALQDALKSFIQMSLNVVVLWIGSWIV
;
A
#
# COMPACT_ATOMS: atom_id res chain seq x y z
N MET A 1 12.10 42.19 -7.24
CA MET A 1 12.06 40.72 -7.36
C MET A 1 12.80 40.36 -8.64
N ASN A 2 14.13 40.11 -8.55
CA ASN A 2 14.94 39.75 -9.72
C ASN A 2 14.91 38.24 -9.91
N PHE A 3 13.98 37.73 -10.68
CA PHE A 3 14.02 36.34 -11.16
C PHE A 3 15.20 36.23 -12.14
N ARG A 4 16.21 35.47 -11.78
CA ARG A 4 17.36 35.17 -12.66
C ARG A 4 16.86 34.41 -13.89
N TRP A 5 16.84 35.07 -15.02
CA TRP A 5 16.43 34.52 -16.33
C TRP A 5 17.19 33.23 -16.70
N ASN A 6 18.38 33.02 -16.16
CA ASN A 6 19.19 31.81 -16.36
C ASN A 6 18.57 30.53 -15.80
N PHE A 7 17.53 30.61 -14.94
CA PHE A 7 16.86 29.42 -14.39
C PHE A 7 15.97 28.72 -15.45
N PHE A 8 15.39 29.48 -16.36
CA PHE A 8 14.47 28.97 -17.39
C PHE A 8 15.18 28.49 -18.66
N THR A 9 16.39 28.92 -18.93
CA THR A 9 17.12 28.55 -20.14
C THR A 9 17.95 27.27 -19.99
N THR A 10 18.27 26.84 -18.76
CA THR A 10 19.10 25.67 -18.48
C THR A 10 18.33 24.38 -18.22
N ARG A 11 17.04 24.45 -17.95
CA ARG A 11 16.19 23.27 -17.71
C ARG A 11 15.17 23.11 -18.83
N LYS A 12 15.12 21.90 -19.41
CA LYS A 12 14.09 21.54 -20.40
C LYS A 12 12.70 21.75 -19.74
N THR A 13 11.82 22.48 -20.40
CA THR A 13 10.44 22.77 -19.95
C THR A 13 9.72 21.54 -19.46
N GLY A 14 10.00 20.35 -20.03
CA GLY A 14 9.46 19.06 -19.61
C GLY A 14 9.85 18.62 -18.20
N GLU A 15 11.05 18.97 -17.71
CA GLU A 15 11.45 18.62 -16.33
C GLU A 15 10.68 19.44 -15.28
N ILE A 16 10.43 20.71 -15.58
CA ILE A 16 9.66 21.60 -14.70
C ILE A 16 8.20 21.13 -14.66
N THR A 17 7.62 20.79 -15.82
CA THR A 17 6.24 20.29 -15.92
C THR A 17 6.08 18.96 -15.22
N SER A 18 7.06 18.04 -15.34
CA SER A 18 7.04 16.75 -14.64
C SER A 18 7.05 16.95 -13.12
N ARG A 19 7.92 17.79 -12.58
CA ARG A 19 7.98 18.08 -11.14
C ARG A 19 6.70 18.74 -10.63
N PHE A 20 6.07 19.59 -11.43
CA PHE A 20 4.78 20.19 -11.07
C PHE A 20 3.66 19.15 -11.07
N SER A 21 3.65 18.24 -12.05
CA SER A 21 2.71 17.11 -12.10
C SER A 21 2.89 16.15 -10.92
N ASP A 22 4.14 15.88 -10.53
CA ASP A 22 4.41 15.02 -9.38
C ASP A 22 3.99 15.67 -8.05
N ALA A 23 4.20 16.99 -7.91
CA ALA A 23 3.69 17.75 -6.76
C ALA A 23 2.17 17.75 -6.70
N SER A 24 1.48 17.91 -7.82
CA SER A 24 0.01 17.83 -7.88
C SER A 24 -0.51 16.46 -7.45
N LYS A 25 0.11 15.38 -7.93
CA LYS A 25 -0.27 14.02 -7.51
C LYS A 25 -0.13 13.80 -6.00
N VAL A 26 0.93 14.33 -5.40
CA VAL A 26 1.14 14.25 -3.94
C VAL A 26 0.06 15.05 -3.20
N ILE A 27 -0.27 16.26 -3.67
CA ILE A 27 -1.31 17.09 -3.08
C ILE A 27 -2.68 16.41 -3.20
N ASP A 28 -3.01 15.87 -4.37
CA ASP A 28 -4.27 15.16 -4.61
C ASP A 28 -4.39 13.91 -3.74
N ALA A 29 -3.32 13.14 -3.62
CA ALA A 29 -3.28 11.95 -2.76
C ALA A 29 -3.47 12.32 -1.28
N LEU A 30 -2.80 13.38 -0.81
CA LEU A 30 -2.95 13.86 0.57
C LEU A 30 -4.35 14.41 0.82
N ALA A 31 -4.89 15.22 -0.09
CA ALA A 31 -6.23 15.79 0.03
C ALA A 31 -7.29 14.69 0.06
N THR A 32 -7.21 13.72 -0.84
CA THR A 32 -8.12 12.57 -0.88
C THR A 32 -8.04 11.76 0.41
N THR A 33 -6.82 11.48 0.91
CA THR A 33 -6.62 10.73 2.14
C THR A 33 -7.20 11.46 3.36
N VAL A 34 -6.95 12.76 3.49
CA VAL A 34 -7.47 13.57 4.61
C VAL A 34 -9.00 13.63 4.59
N ILE A 35 -9.58 13.85 3.40
CA ILE A 35 -11.03 13.91 3.24
C ILE A 35 -11.66 12.55 3.58
N SER A 36 -11.10 11.45 3.07
CA SER A 36 -11.59 10.10 3.38
C SER A 36 -11.52 9.79 4.86
N LEU A 37 -10.41 10.09 5.53
CA LEU A 37 -10.26 9.88 6.97
C LEU A 37 -11.28 10.68 7.77
N PHE A 38 -11.56 11.93 7.38
CA PHE A 38 -12.57 12.76 8.06
C PHE A 38 -13.98 12.19 7.87
N LEU A 39 -14.34 11.77 6.65
CA LEU A 39 -15.62 11.14 6.37
C LEU A 39 -15.78 9.83 7.11
N ASP A 40 -14.78 8.96 7.06
CA ASP A 40 -14.80 7.65 7.74
C ASP A 40 -14.95 7.81 9.25
N LEU A 41 -14.19 8.74 9.85
CA LEU A 41 -14.30 9.03 11.29
C LEU A 41 -15.69 9.55 11.67
N THR A 42 -16.25 10.44 10.84
CA THR A 42 -17.60 10.98 11.06
C THR A 42 -18.64 9.88 10.99
N ILE A 43 -18.58 9.00 9.99
CA ILE A 43 -19.49 7.88 9.83
C ILE A 43 -19.39 6.91 11.02
N VAL A 44 -18.18 6.56 11.44
CA VAL A 44 -17.94 5.67 12.57
C VAL A 44 -18.54 6.22 13.86
N ILE A 45 -18.36 7.52 14.13
CA ILE A 45 -18.91 8.18 15.32
C ILE A 45 -20.44 8.19 15.26
N LEU A 46 -21.04 8.60 14.14
CA LEU A 46 -22.50 8.64 14.00
C LEU A 46 -23.14 7.27 14.15
N MET A 47 -22.59 6.26 13.46
CA MET A 47 -23.06 4.88 13.55
C MET A 47 -22.87 4.30 14.96
N GLY A 48 -21.75 4.62 15.62
CA GLY A 48 -21.48 4.22 16.98
C GLY A 48 -22.50 4.79 17.97
N ILE A 49 -22.80 6.09 17.87
CA ILE A 49 -23.83 6.74 18.70
C ILE A 49 -25.21 6.10 18.45
N MET A 50 -25.58 5.94 17.18
CA MET A 50 -26.86 5.33 16.80
C MET A 50 -27.00 3.92 17.39
N LEU A 51 -25.97 3.09 17.27
CA LEU A 51 -25.95 1.74 17.80
C LEU A 51 -26.03 1.73 19.34
N ALA A 52 -25.30 2.63 20.01
CA ALA A 52 -25.32 2.75 21.46
C ALA A 52 -26.70 3.14 22.01
N VAL A 53 -27.41 4.04 21.29
CA VAL A 53 -28.78 4.47 21.66
C VAL A 53 -29.79 3.36 21.42
N GLN A 54 -29.67 2.57 20.36
CA GLN A 54 -30.58 1.48 20.05
C GLN A 54 -30.37 0.28 20.96
N ASN A 55 -29.13 -0.14 21.16
CA ASN A 55 -28.80 -1.30 21.98
C ASN A 55 -27.36 -1.25 22.50
N LEU A 56 -27.24 -0.94 23.79
CA LEU A 56 -25.94 -0.84 24.45
C LEU A 56 -25.16 -2.16 24.43
N THR A 57 -25.85 -3.30 24.50
CA THR A 57 -25.20 -4.61 24.49
C THR A 57 -24.54 -4.90 23.15
N LEU A 58 -25.20 -4.61 22.03
CA LEU A 58 -24.62 -4.76 20.69
C LEU A 58 -23.45 -3.79 20.47
N PHE A 59 -23.58 -2.57 20.97
CA PHE A 59 -22.50 -1.58 20.93
C PHE A 59 -21.25 -2.06 21.66
N LEU A 60 -21.39 -2.59 22.89
CA LEU A 60 -20.26 -3.12 23.67
C LEU A 60 -19.58 -4.32 22.99
N ILE A 61 -20.38 -5.22 22.39
CA ILE A 61 -19.84 -6.35 21.62
C ILE A 61 -19.02 -5.86 20.42
N THR A 62 -19.54 -4.88 19.70
CA THR A 62 -18.83 -4.30 18.54
C THR A 62 -17.53 -3.62 18.97
N ILE A 63 -17.55 -2.85 20.05
CA ILE A 63 -16.31 -2.22 20.58
C ILE A 63 -15.32 -3.28 21.06
N ALA A 64 -15.77 -4.37 21.67
CA ALA A 64 -14.90 -5.44 22.14
C ALA A 64 -14.13 -6.16 21.01
N THR A 65 -14.57 -6.03 19.75
CA THR A 65 -13.83 -6.56 18.60
C THR A 65 -12.68 -5.67 18.14
N LEU A 66 -12.67 -4.37 18.47
CA LEU A 66 -11.61 -3.44 18.08
C LEU A 66 -10.22 -3.86 18.59
N PRO A 67 -10.03 -4.24 19.86
CA PRO A 67 -8.74 -4.73 20.33
C PRO A 67 -8.30 -6.02 19.63
N LEU A 68 -9.21 -6.89 19.20
CA LEU A 68 -8.87 -8.08 18.43
C LEU A 68 -8.29 -7.71 17.06
N TYR A 69 -8.89 -6.74 16.37
CA TYR A 69 -8.33 -6.18 15.14
C TYR A 69 -6.97 -5.54 15.37
N ALA A 70 -6.83 -4.75 16.43
CA ALA A 70 -5.57 -4.11 16.77
C ALA A 70 -4.44 -5.14 17.01
N ILE A 71 -4.72 -6.23 17.71
CA ILE A 71 -3.75 -7.31 17.95
C ILE A 71 -3.31 -7.95 16.61
N VAL A 72 -4.25 -8.23 15.71
CA VAL A 72 -3.92 -8.78 14.39
C VAL A 72 -3.06 -7.79 13.59
N ILE A 73 -3.46 -6.52 13.50
CA ILE A 73 -2.73 -5.51 12.72
C ILE A 73 -1.33 -5.31 13.28
N LEU A 74 -1.20 -5.09 14.59
CA LEU A 74 0.10 -4.83 15.24
C LEU A 74 1.01 -6.06 15.21
N GLY A 75 0.43 -7.26 15.31
CA GLY A 75 1.18 -8.52 15.23
C GLY A 75 1.82 -8.74 13.86
N PHE A 76 1.21 -8.25 12.79
CA PHE A 76 1.73 -8.35 11.44
C PHE A 76 2.57 -7.13 11.00
N ALA A 77 2.46 -5.99 11.67
CA ALA A 77 3.05 -4.72 11.24
C ALA A 77 4.56 -4.82 10.93
N LYS A 78 5.37 -5.32 11.87
CA LYS A 78 6.82 -5.48 11.69
C LYS A 78 7.19 -6.45 10.56
N ARG A 79 6.37 -7.48 10.38
CA ARG A 79 6.59 -8.46 9.31
C ARG A 79 6.29 -7.87 7.94
N PHE A 80 5.22 -7.07 7.84
CA PHE A 80 4.89 -6.32 6.63
C PHE A 80 5.97 -5.32 6.27
N GLU A 81 6.42 -4.52 7.20
CA GLU A 81 7.49 -3.55 6.99
C GLU A 81 8.73 -4.21 6.39
N ARG A 82 9.18 -5.31 6.98
CA ARG A 82 10.34 -6.05 6.47
C ARG A 82 10.09 -6.61 5.06
N LEU A 83 8.96 -7.30 4.84
CA LEU A 83 8.66 -7.91 3.55
C LEU A 83 8.45 -6.86 2.45
N ASN A 84 7.86 -5.70 2.80
CA ASN A 84 7.70 -4.59 1.89
C ASN A 84 9.06 -4.00 1.49
N ASN A 85 9.94 -3.77 2.44
CA ASN A 85 11.29 -3.28 2.16
C ASN A 85 12.08 -4.26 1.28
N ASP A 86 12.04 -5.56 1.59
CA ASP A 86 12.66 -6.62 0.79
C ASP A 86 12.12 -6.64 -0.66
N GLN A 87 10.81 -6.44 -0.84
CA GLN A 87 10.17 -6.39 -2.14
C GLN A 87 10.56 -5.13 -2.92
N MET A 88 10.50 -3.96 -2.26
CA MET A 88 10.86 -2.67 -2.88
C MET A 88 12.33 -2.64 -3.30
N GLU A 89 13.24 -3.13 -2.48
CA GLU A 89 14.66 -3.26 -2.81
C GLU A 89 14.86 -4.13 -4.06
N SER A 90 14.19 -5.30 -4.08
CA SER A 90 14.31 -6.22 -5.22
C SER A 90 13.72 -5.63 -6.50
N ASN A 91 12.62 -4.87 -6.40
CA ASN A 91 12.03 -4.15 -7.52
C ASN A 91 12.97 -3.05 -8.05
N ALA A 92 13.62 -2.31 -7.16
CA ALA A 92 14.60 -1.29 -7.53
C ALA A 92 15.81 -1.89 -8.29
N ILE A 93 16.29 -3.07 -7.86
CA ILE A 93 17.37 -3.78 -8.54
C ILE A 93 16.97 -4.19 -9.96
N VAL A 94 15.78 -4.75 -10.14
CA VAL A 94 15.26 -5.12 -11.47
C VAL A 94 15.12 -3.89 -12.35
N SER A 95 14.51 -2.82 -11.83
CA SER A 95 14.29 -1.58 -12.58
C SER A 95 15.59 -0.92 -12.99
N SER A 96 16.58 -0.84 -12.08
CA SER A 96 17.88 -0.26 -12.42
C SER A 96 18.63 -1.10 -13.46
N SER A 97 18.58 -2.44 -13.38
CA SER A 97 19.21 -3.32 -14.36
C SER A 97 18.58 -3.17 -15.75
N ILE A 98 17.25 -3.03 -15.84
CA ILE A 98 16.56 -2.78 -17.10
C ILE A 98 16.99 -1.42 -17.69
N ILE A 99 17.05 -0.37 -16.88
CA ILE A 99 17.48 0.97 -17.32
C ILE A 99 18.94 0.93 -17.82
N GLU A 100 19.84 0.28 -17.08
CA GLU A 100 21.24 0.11 -17.47
C GLU A 100 21.36 -0.63 -18.80
N ASP A 101 20.61 -1.70 -19.00
CA ASP A 101 20.67 -2.50 -20.22
C ASP A 101 20.07 -1.75 -21.43
N ILE A 102 19.03 -0.94 -21.24
CA ILE A 102 18.48 -0.07 -22.28
C ILE A 102 19.50 1.02 -22.66
N GLN A 103 20.15 1.64 -21.68
CA GLN A 103 21.16 2.67 -21.93
C GLN A 103 22.43 2.12 -22.58
N GLY A 104 22.79 0.87 -22.25
CA GLY A 104 23.96 0.18 -22.77
C GLY A 104 23.68 -0.74 -23.97
N ILE A 105 22.51 -0.65 -24.62
CA ILE A 105 22.06 -1.63 -25.63
C ILE A 105 23.03 -1.78 -26.80
N GLU A 106 23.66 -0.69 -27.24
CA GLU A 106 24.66 -0.73 -28.32
C GLU A 106 25.88 -1.55 -27.91
N THR A 107 26.38 -1.36 -26.69
CA THR A 107 27.51 -2.10 -26.14
C THR A 107 27.18 -3.58 -25.95
N ILE A 108 25.98 -3.88 -25.46
CA ILE A 108 25.49 -5.25 -25.28
C ILE A 108 25.48 -5.98 -26.62
N LYS A 109 24.97 -5.32 -27.68
CA LYS A 109 24.93 -5.88 -29.03
C LYS A 109 26.32 -6.04 -29.63
N ALA A 110 27.19 -5.05 -29.46
CA ALA A 110 28.56 -5.12 -29.98
C ALA A 110 29.36 -6.27 -29.36
N LEU A 111 29.07 -6.62 -28.10
CA LEU A 111 29.74 -7.72 -27.37
C LEU A 111 29.01 -9.05 -27.47
N ASN A 112 27.89 -9.12 -28.21
CA ASN A 112 27.03 -10.31 -28.33
C ASN A 112 26.70 -10.94 -26.96
N SER A 113 26.37 -10.08 -25.96
CA SER A 113 26.19 -10.48 -24.57
C SER A 113 24.73 -10.46 -24.11
N GLU A 114 23.76 -10.44 -25.04
CA GLU A 114 22.33 -10.36 -24.76
C GLU A 114 21.84 -11.52 -23.88
N GLU A 115 22.30 -12.74 -24.17
CA GLU A 115 21.91 -13.95 -23.42
C GLU A 115 22.35 -13.85 -21.95
N VAL A 116 23.55 -13.34 -21.69
CA VAL A 116 24.08 -13.19 -20.33
C VAL A 116 23.27 -12.13 -19.56
N ARG A 117 22.95 -11.02 -20.22
CA ARG A 117 22.12 -9.95 -19.64
C ARG A 117 20.69 -10.41 -19.38
N TYR A 118 20.10 -11.11 -20.33
CA TYR A 118 18.78 -11.70 -20.18
C TYR A 118 18.70 -12.62 -18.96
N ARG A 119 19.64 -13.57 -18.81
CA ARG A 119 19.68 -14.47 -17.64
C ARG A 119 19.86 -13.72 -16.32
N ARG A 120 20.62 -12.63 -16.32
CA ARG A 120 20.80 -11.80 -15.13
C ARG A 120 19.49 -11.14 -14.73
N ILE A 121 18.79 -10.50 -15.66
CA ILE A 121 17.49 -9.86 -15.40
C ILE A 121 16.45 -10.91 -14.99
N ASP A 122 16.41 -12.05 -15.66
CA ASP A 122 15.49 -13.14 -15.34
C ASP A 122 15.68 -13.63 -13.89
N ASN A 123 16.91 -13.88 -13.47
CA ASN A 123 17.21 -14.25 -12.08
C ASN A 123 16.80 -13.17 -11.06
N GLN A 124 17.03 -11.91 -11.37
CA GLN A 124 16.61 -10.79 -10.52
C GLN A 124 15.09 -10.70 -10.44
N PHE A 125 14.40 -10.87 -11.57
CA PHE A 125 12.95 -10.87 -11.65
C PHE A 125 12.32 -12.02 -10.90
N VAL A 126 12.85 -13.22 -11.02
CA VAL A 126 12.44 -14.39 -10.24
C VAL A 126 12.61 -14.15 -8.75
N ASN A 127 13.70 -13.50 -8.33
CA ASN A 127 13.91 -13.13 -6.92
C ASN A 127 12.87 -12.11 -6.45
N PHE A 128 12.57 -11.08 -7.26
CA PHE A 128 11.50 -10.12 -6.98
C PHE A 128 10.14 -10.82 -6.85
N LEU A 129 9.78 -11.71 -7.79
CA LEU A 129 8.53 -12.47 -7.72
C LEU A 129 8.43 -13.32 -6.43
N ARG A 130 9.52 -13.94 -6.02
CA ARG A 130 9.57 -14.73 -4.78
C ARG A 130 9.35 -13.87 -3.53
N LYS A 131 9.93 -12.67 -3.49
CA LYS A 131 9.74 -11.71 -2.38
C LYS A 131 8.32 -11.16 -2.40
N SER A 132 7.80 -10.79 -3.58
CA SER A 132 6.43 -10.35 -3.78
C SER A 132 5.41 -11.41 -3.32
N PHE A 133 5.63 -12.67 -3.69
CA PHE A 133 4.78 -13.77 -3.25
C PHE A 133 4.77 -13.94 -1.72
N LYS A 134 5.92 -13.78 -1.05
CA LYS A 134 5.98 -13.83 0.41
C LYS A 134 5.19 -12.70 1.06
N TYR A 135 5.26 -11.50 0.50
CA TYR A 135 4.46 -10.36 0.93
C TYR A 135 2.97 -10.65 0.78
N SER A 136 2.52 -11.00 -0.44
CA SER A 136 1.11 -11.30 -0.73
C SER A 136 0.55 -12.48 0.07
N LYS A 137 1.36 -13.52 0.31
CA LYS A 137 0.95 -14.62 1.20
C LYS A 137 0.72 -14.15 2.64
N THR A 138 1.55 -13.26 3.14
CA THR A 138 1.39 -12.72 4.50
C THR A 138 0.16 -11.80 4.57
N GLU A 139 -0.08 -11.02 3.52
CA GLU A 139 -1.28 -10.19 3.36
C GLU A 139 -2.55 -11.04 3.36
N ALA A 140 -2.61 -12.06 2.52
CA ALA A 140 -3.74 -12.99 2.46
C ALA A 140 -4.03 -13.67 3.82
N LEU A 141 -2.98 -14.03 4.57
CA LEU A 141 -3.15 -14.60 5.91
C LEU A 141 -3.73 -13.58 6.90
N GLN A 142 -3.26 -12.34 6.88
CA GLN A 142 -3.80 -11.29 7.72
C GLN A 142 -5.27 -11.00 7.38
N ASP A 143 -5.60 -10.94 6.09
CA ASP A 143 -6.97 -10.68 5.62
C ASP A 143 -7.91 -11.85 5.95
N ALA A 144 -7.44 -13.08 5.88
CA ALA A 144 -8.20 -14.24 6.33
C ALA A 144 -8.53 -14.16 7.83
N LEU A 145 -7.56 -13.74 8.68
CA LEU A 145 -7.81 -13.55 10.11
C LEU A 145 -8.80 -12.42 10.38
N LYS A 146 -8.68 -11.29 9.69
CA LYS A 146 -9.64 -10.17 9.80
C LYS A 146 -11.04 -10.61 9.37
N SER A 147 -11.14 -11.32 8.25
CA SER A 147 -12.42 -11.85 7.73
C SER A 147 -13.05 -12.84 8.68
N PHE A 148 -12.26 -13.69 9.34
CA PHE A 148 -12.73 -14.61 10.35
C PHE A 148 -13.32 -13.86 11.57
N ILE A 149 -12.63 -12.83 12.07
CA ILE A 149 -13.12 -11.98 13.15
C ILE A 149 -14.44 -11.32 12.73
N GLN A 150 -14.50 -10.77 11.50
CA GLN A 150 -15.69 -10.11 10.95
C GLN A 150 -16.89 -11.07 10.85
N MET A 151 -16.68 -12.27 10.32
CA MET A 151 -17.75 -13.29 10.22
C MET A 151 -18.23 -13.72 11.60
N SER A 152 -17.32 -13.94 12.54
CA SER A 152 -17.66 -14.30 13.92
C SER A 152 -18.48 -13.20 14.59
N LEU A 153 -18.10 -11.93 14.42
CA LEU A 153 -18.86 -10.80 14.91
C LEU A 153 -20.27 -10.76 14.32
N ASN A 154 -20.42 -10.94 13.00
CA ASN A 154 -21.71 -10.92 12.34
C ASN A 154 -22.64 -12.01 12.91
N VAL A 155 -22.12 -13.22 13.10
CA VAL A 155 -22.91 -14.33 13.68
C VAL A 155 -23.33 -14.00 15.12
N VAL A 156 -22.42 -13.48 15.94
CA VAL A 156 -22.70 -13.11 17.33
C VAL A 156 -23.75 -11.99 17.40
N VAL A 157 -23.61 -10.96 16.58
CA VAL A 157 -24.55 -9.82 16.53
C VAL A 157 -25.92 -10.27 16.07
N LEU A 158 -26.04 -11.14 15.06
CA LEU A 158 -27.30 -11.67 14.59
C LEU A 158 -27.97 -12.58 15.65
N TRP A 159 -27.19 -13.42 16.30
CA TRP A 159 -27.70 -14.33 17.31
C TRP A 159 -28.23 -13.55 18.55
N ILE A 160 -27.44 -12.63 19.08
CA ILE A 160 -27.84 -11.81 20.22
C ILE A 160 -28.96 -10.84 19.82
N GLY A 161 -28.88 -10.24 18.62
CA GLY A 161 -29.94 -9.36 18.11
C GLY A 161 -31.28 -10.08 17.97
N SER A 162 -31.27 -11.35 17.52
CA SER A 162 -32.48 -12.18 17.44
C SER A 162 -33.07 -12.56 18.82
N TRP A 163 -32.25 -12.51 19.88
CA TRP A 163 -32.73 -12.81 21.26
C TRP A 163 -33.32 -11.60 21.99
N ILE A 164 -32.98 -10.39 21.49
CA ILE A 164 -33.40 -9.12 22.10
C ILE A 164 -34.68 -8.58 21.47
N VAL A 165 -35.03 -9.03 20.27
CA VAL A 165 -36.31 -8.72 19.58
C VAL A 165 -37.36 -9.75 19.95
#